data_59e7789e77e86f329b8e03c1ad4d2963
#
_entry.id   59e7789e77e86f329b8e03c1ad4d2963
#
_cell.length_a   1.000
_cell.length_b   1.000
_cell.length_c   1.000
_cell.angle_alpha   90.00
_cell.angle_beta   90.00
_cell.angle_gamma   90.00
#
_symmetry.space_group_name_H-M   'P 1'
#
loop_
_entity.id
_entity.type
_entity.pdbx_description
1 polymer ?
#
loop_
_entity_poly.entity_id
_entity_poly.type
_entity_poly.pdbx_seq_one_letter_code
_entity_poly.pdbx_strand_id
1 'polypeptide(L)'
;MSSIVIVSGSRTAMGGFQGSLSALTAPELGAAVIRESIQRAGVAPDQVDEVIFGCVLSAGIGQGPARQAMRKAGVPDHVGAVTINKLCGSAMKAVLMASDTLKAGSANIIVAGGMESMTNAPYILPKARGGYRMGHGEIKDHMFLDGLEDAETGRLMGSFAQDMANTKGFTREQMDNFAISSLKKAQTAITEGYFKDEIVPVEVKTRKGVEVIDQDEQPLKANLEKIPTLRPAFSKDGTITAANSSSISDGAAALVLTTEEYAQSHGLNTLAKIVATSTHSQHPSEFTIAPISAIQKVLERAGWSVDEVDAWEINEAFAMVAMAPIHELGIDEAKVNVHGGACALGHPIGATGSRIILSLIYALKRLGKKKGVAVLCIGGGEATAVAIEI
;
A
#
# COMPACT_ATOMS: atom_id res chain seq x y z
N MET A 1 -11.21 -7.59 -25.69
CA MET A 1 -11.54 -6.98 -24.38
C MET A 1 -10.86 -5.62 -24.35
N SER A 2 -11.55 -4.59 -23.88
CA SER A 2 -10.98 -3.25 -23.80
C SER A 2 -9.79 -3.22 -22.84
N SER A 3 -8.71 -2.55 -23.24
CA SER A 3 -7.55 -2.30 -22.37
C SER A 3 -7.94 -1.33 -21.25
N ILE A 4 -7.46 -1.57 -20.05
CA ILE A 4 -7.70 -0.68 -18.90
C ILE A 4 -6.48 0.19 -18.69
N VAL A 5 -6.74 1.49 -18.52
CA VAL A 5 -5.70 2.49 -18.31
C VAL A 5 -5.92 3.24 -16.99
N ILE A 6 -4.81 3.65 -16.40
CA ILE A 6 -4.76 4.59 -15.27
C ILE A 6 -4.51 5.96 -15.88
N VAL A 7 -5.42 6.89 -15.65
CA VAL A 7 -5.35 8.24 -16.22
C VAL A 7 -4.81 9.27 -15.22
N SER A 8 -4.92 8.99 -13.94
CA SER A 8 -4.31 9.82 -12.89
C SER A 8 -4.14 9.06 -11.59
N GLY A 9 -3.45 9.69 -10.65
CA GLY A 9 -3.36 9.21 -9.28
C GLY A 9 -2.67 10.21 -8.37
N SER A 10 -2.88 10.02 -7.08
CA SER A 10 -2.20 10.76 -6.03
C SER A 10 -2.12 9.94 -4.75
N ARG A 11 -1.18 10.30 -3.88
CA ARG A 11 -1.07 9.78 -2.52
C ARG A 11 -0.84 10.90 -1.52
N THR A 12 -1.17 10.69 -0.28
CA THR A 12 -0.64 11.53 0.79
C THR A 12 0.84 11.22 1.01
N ALA A 13 1.55 12.11 1.69
CA ALA A 13 2.76 11.68 2.40
C ALA A 13 2.40 10.55 3.38
N MET A 14 3.36 9.66 3.69
CA MET A 14 3.19 8.62 4.70
C MET A 14 3.57 9.18 6.06
N GLY A 15 2.60 9.18 6.99
CA GLY A 15 2.79 9.54 8.39
C GLY A 15 3.25 8.35 9.22
N GLY A 16 4.10 8.57 10.21
CA GLY A 16 4.45 7.56 11.19
C GLY A 16 3.37 7.35 12.25
N PHE A 17 3.50 6.30 13.05
CA PHE A 17 2.59 6.03 14.16
C PHE A 17 2.57 7.21 15.15
N GLN A 18 1.37 7.73 15.42
CA GLN A 18 1.16 8.94 16.23
C GLN A 18 1.96 10.17 15.71
N GLY A 19 2.22 10.19 14.40
CA GLY A 19 3.05 11.20 13.74
C GLY A 19 2.26 12.34 13.12
N SER A 20 2.79 12.86 12.02
CA SER A 20 2.31 14.08 11.34
C SER A 20 0.86 14.02 10.86
N LEU A 21 0.33 12.84 10.54
CA LEU A 21 -1.04 12.64 10.07
C LEU A 21 -2.02 12.17 11.15
N SER A 22 -1.58 12.06 12.41
CA SER A 22 -2.36 11.48 13.52
C SER A 22 -3.69 12.18 13.82
N ALA A 23 -3.83 13.46 13.46
CA ALA A 23 -5.05 14.22 13.66
C ALA A 23 -6.13 13.95 12.60
N LEU A 24 -5.82 13.20 11.53
CA LEU A 24 -6.72 12.90 10.44
C LEU A 24 -7.22 11.46 10.52
N THR A 25 -8.50 11.29 10.27
CA THR A 25 -9.11 9.97 10.11
C THR A 25 -8.79 9.36 8.75
N ALA A 26 -8.87 8.04 8.61
CA ALA A 26 -8.69 7.38 7.31
C ALA A 26 -9.59 7.96 6.21
N PRO A 27 -10.91 8.24 6.43
CA PRO A 27 -11.74 8.90 5.42
C PRO A 27 -11.31 10.31 5.02
N GLU A 28 -10.65 11.07 5.92
CA GLU A 28 -10.12 12.40 5.58
C GLU A 28 -8.88 12.29 4.70
N LEU A 29 -7.98 11.35 4.99
CA LEU A 29 -6.84 11.02 4.13
C LEU A 29 -7.31 10.51 2.76
N GLY A 30 -8.30 9.60 2.73
CA GLY A 30 -8.91 9.11 1.50
C GLY A 30 -9.54 10.22 0.66
N ALA A 31 -10.22 11.17 1.31
CA ALA A 31 -10.85 12.30 0.61
C ALA A 31 -9.83 13.20 -0.10
N ALA A 32 -8.67 13.43 0.52
CA ALA A 32 -7.62 14.24 -0.09
C ALA A 32 -7.14 13.63 -1.42
N VAL A 33 -6.83 12.33 -1.43
CA VAL A 33 -6.34 11.64 -2.63
C VAL A 33 -7.42 11.40 -3.69
N ILE A 34 -8.67 11.15 -3.30
CA ILE A 34 -9.79 11.02 -4.25
C ILE A 34 -10.00 12.33 -4.99
N ARG A 35 -10.11 13.45 -4.26
CA ARG A 35 -10.29 14.79 -4.85
C ARG A 35 -9.17 15.14 -5.81
N GLU A 36 -7.94 15.00 -5.36
CA GLU A 36 -6.77 15.33 -6.15
C GLU A 36 -6.66 14.46 -7.39
N SER A 37 -6.89 13.15 -7.28
CA SER A 37 -6.80 12.24 -8.42
C SER A 37 -7.85 12.55 -9.49
N ILE A 38 -9.09 12.87 -9.09
CA ILE A 38 -10.16 13.30 -10.00
C ILE A 38 -9.77 14.62 -10.69
N GLN A 39 -9.25 15.57 -9.94
CA GLN A 39 -8.80 16.87 -10.47
C GLN A 39 -7.65 16.68 -11.48
N ARG A 40 -6.64 15.87 -11.16
CA ARG A 40 -5.52 15.58 -12.07
C ARG A 40 -5.94 14.84 -13.33
N ALA A 41 -6.99 14.03 -13.25
CA ALA A 41 -7.58 13.35 -14.40
C ALA A 41 -8.28 14.31 -15.37
N GLY A 42 -8.63 15.52 -14.92
CA GLY A 42 -9.48 16.44 -15.67
C GLY A 42 -10.92 15.96 -15.80
N VAL A 43 -11.35 15.08 -14.89
CA VAL A 43 -12.69 14.49 -14.86
C VAL A 43 -13.57 15.27 -13.88
N ALA A 44 -14.81 15.53 -14.24
CA ALA A 44 -15.76 16.12 -13.31
C ALA A 44 -16.19 15.07 -12.26
N PRO A 45 -16.37 15.44 -10.98
CA PRO A 45 -16.72 14.49 -9.92
C PRO A 45 -18.01 13.69 -10.17
N ASP A 46 -18.96 14.22 -10.93
CA ASP A 46 -20.21 13.58 -11.31
C ASP A 46 -20.10 12.57 -12.46
N GLN A 47 -18.94 12.53 -13.14
CA GLN A 47 -18.61 11.53 -14.15
C GLN A 47 -18.02 10.24 -13.56
N VAL A 48 -17.70 10.22 -12.28
CA VAL A 48 -17.24 9.02 -11.58
C VAL A 48 -18.43 8.10 -11.34
N ASP A 49 -18.33 6.85 -11.77
CA ASP A 49 -19.40 5.86 -11.57
C ASP A 49 -19.30 5.18 -10.20
N GLU A 50 -18.07 4.89 -9.73
CA GLU A 50 -17.86 4.19 -8.46
C GLU A 50 -16.51 4.53 -7.81
N VAL A 51 -16.49 4.47 -6.47
CA VAL A 51 -15.26 4.55 -5.66
C VAL A 51 -15.05 3.23 -4.94
N ILE A 52 -13.96 2.52 -5.22
CA ILE A 52 -13.59 1.24 -4.59
C ILE A 52 -12.35 1.48 -3.73
N PHE A 53 -12.52 1.44 -2.40
CA PHE A 53 -11.44 1.85 -1.50
C PHE A 53 -11.16 0.83 -0.40
N GLY A 54 -9.87 0.49 -0.25
CA GLY A 54 -9.37 -0.32 0.85
C GLY A 54 -9.38 0.44 2.17
N CYS A 55 -9.80 -0.24 3.24
CA CYS A 55 -9.63 0.20 4.63
C CYS A 55 -9.73 -1.04 5.52
N VAL A 56 -8.67 -1.33 6.26
CA VAL A 56 -8.57 -2.56 7.07
C VAL A 56 -9.07 -2.30 8.48
N LEU A 57 -8.60 -1.26 9.12
CA LEU A 57 -8.86 -0.94 10.51
C LEU A 57 -10.07 -0.01 10.63
N SER A 58 -11.24 -0.55 10.33
CA SER A 58 -12.48 0.22 10.17
C SER A 58 -13.33 0.35 11.45
N ALA A 59 -12.94 -0.26 12.56
CA ALA A 59 -13.69 -0.13 13.81
C ALA A 59 -13.70 1.33 14.31
N GLY A 60 -14.86 1.81 14.72
CA GLY A 60 -15.02 3.17 15.25
C GLY A 60 -15.03 4.31 14.22
N ILE A 61 -14.74 4.05 12.94
CA ILE A 61 -14.75 5.07 11.88
C ILE A 61 -16.17 5.50 11.49
N GLY A 62 -17.16 4.66 11.73
CA GLY A 62 -18.53 4.85 11.28
C GLY A 62 -18.86 4.05 10.02
N GLN A 63 -20.07 4.25 9.49
CA GLN A 63 -20.56 3.48 8.34
C GLN A 63 -19.81 3.83 7.05
N GLY A 64 -19.43 2.81 6.28
CA GLY A 64 -18.94 2.95 4.92
C GLY A 64 -17.76 3.90 4.76
N PRO A 65 -16.57 3.59 5.27
CA PRO A 65 -15.41 4.49 5.21
C PRO A 65 -15.12 5.04 3.81
N ALA A 66 -15.21 4.21 2.75
CA ALA A 66 -15.05 4.67 1.37
C ALA A 66 -16.13 5.69 0.97
N ARG A 67 -17.38 5.47 1.39
CA ARG A 67 -18.48 6.41 1.15
C ARG A 67 -18.23 7.75 1.84
N GLN A 68 -17.72 7.72 3.05
CA GLN A 68 -17.35 8.94 3.77
C GLN A 68 -16.23 9.70 3.04
N ALA A 69 -15.16 9.00 2.63
CA ALA A 69 -14.05 9.59 1.88
C ALA A 69 -14.52 10.21 0.57
N MET A 70 -15.32 9.49 -0.20
CA MET A 70 -15.90 9.94 -1.46
C MET A 70 -16.70 11.24 -1.29
N ARG A 71 -17.65 11.30 -0.33
CA ARG A 71 -18.45 12.49 -0.05
C ARG A 71 -17.63 13.67 0.44
N LYS A 72 -16.64 13.43 1.32
CA LYS A 72 -15.70 14.45 1.78
C LYS A 72 -14.80 14.97 0.63
N ALA A 73 -14.58 14.16 -0.40
CA ALA A 73 -13.86 14.58 -1.61
C ALA A 73 -14.71 15.50 -2.52
N GLY A 74 -16.01 15.59 -2.31
CA GLY A 74 -16.93 16.38 -3.13
C GLY A 74 -17.56 15.60 -4.29
N VAL A 75 -17.42 14.28 -4.30
CA VAL A 75 -18.10 13.41 -5.27
C VAL A 75 -19.59 13.30 -4.91
N PRO A 76 -20.52 13.46 -5.88
CA PRO A 76 -21.96 13.52 -5.62
C PRO A 76 -22.56 12.25 -5.03
N ASP A 77 -23.72 12.40 -4.38
CA ASP A 77 -24.38 11.29 -3.65
C ASP A 77 -24.92 10.17 -4.53
N HIS A 78 -25.12 10.39 -5.83
CA HIS A 78 -25.54 9.34 -6.76
C HIS A 78 -24.42 8.36 -7.13
N VAL A 79 -23.16 8.72 -6.90
CA VAL A 79 -22.01 7.85 -7.14
C VAL A 79 -21.94 6.75 -6.08
N GLY A 80 -21.72 5.51 -6.50
CA GLY A 80 -21.54 4.36 -5.60
C GLY A 80 -20.19 4.39 -4.87
N ALA A 81 -20.12 3.74 -3.70
CA ALA A 81 -18.84 3.52 -3.03
C ALA A 81 -18.84 2.21 -2.25
N VAL A 82 -17.75 1.47 -2.33
CA VAL A 82 -17.54 0.23 -1.58
C VAL A 82 -16.22 0.26 -0.82
N THR A 83 -16.27 -0.16 0.45
CA THR A 83 -15.07 -0.38 1.27
C THR A 83 -14.72 -1.85 1.21
N ILE A 84 -13.46 -2.16 0.90
CA ILE A 84 -12.97 -3.54 0.86
C ILE A 84 -11.85 -3.75 1.87
N ASN A 85 -11.78 -4.97 2.39
CA ASN A 85 -10.70 -5.42 3.24
C ASN A 85 -10.12 -6.73 2.68
N LYS A 86 -8.86 -6.67 2.27
CA LYS A 86 -7.98 -7.78 1.92
C LYS A 86 -6.63 -7.56 2.60
N LEU A 87 -6.65 -7.08 3.85
CA LEU A 87 -5.45 -6.72 4.61
C LEU A 87 -4.51 -5.83 3.79
N CYS A 88 -3.21 -6.11 3.79
CA CYS A 88 -2.19 -5.35 3.04
C CYS A 88 -2.53 -5.17 1.54
N GLY A 89 -3.27 -6.11 0.96
CA GLY A 89 -3.68 -6.12 -0.45
C GLY A 89 -4.92 -5.30 -0.79
N SER A 90 -5.57 -4.65 0.17
CA SER A 90 -6.87 -3.99 -0.03
C SER A 90 -6.88 -3.00 -1.19
N ALA A 91 -5.95 -2.05 -1.21
CA ALA A 91 -5.91 -1.04 -2.27
C ALA A 91 -5.57 -1.63 -3.65
N MET A 92 -4.65 -2.60 -3.73
CA MET A 92 -4.37 -3.26 -5.00
C MET A 92 -5.57 -4.09 -5.46
N LYS A 93 -6.27 -4.78 -4.55
CA LYS A 93 -7.50 -5.51 -4.87
C LYS A 93 -8.59 -4.56 -5.38
N ALA A 94 -8.69 -3.35 -4.83
CA ALA A 94 -9.59 -2.31 -5.36
C ALA A 94 -9.28 -2.00 -6.84
N VAL A 95 -8.01 -1.87 -7.20
CA VAL A 95 -7.57 -1.66 -8.60
C VAL A 95 -7.92 -2.87 -9.48
N LEU A 96 -7.74 -4.10 -8.99
CA LEU A 96 -8.11 -5.30 -9.72
C LEU A 96 -9.62 -5.35 -9.97
N MET A 97 -10.43 -5.08 -8.94
CA MET A 97 -11.90 -5.05 -9.05
C MET A 97 -12.37 -3.96 -10.01
N ALA A 98 -11.79 -2.75 -9.92
CA ALA A 98 -12.08 -1.66 -10.86
C ALA A 98 -11.76 -2.08 -12.31
N SER A 99 -10.61 -2.71 -12.54
CA SER A 99 -10.23 -3.24 -13.86
C SER A 99 -11.26 -4.25 -14.39
N ASP A 100 -11.72 -5.17 -13.54
CA ASP A 100 -12.69 -6.20 -13.92
C ASP A 100 -14.09 -5.56 -14.19
N THR A 101 -14.53 -4.61 -13.37
CA THR A 101 -15.80 -3.88 -13.55
C THR A 101 -15.82 -3.08 -14.85
N LEU A 102 -14.71 -2.39 -15.17
CA LEU A 102 -14.56 -1.64 -16.42
C LEU A 102 -14.54 -2.57 -17.66
N LYS A 103 -13.85 -3.71 -17.58
CA LYS A 103 -13.85 -4.73 -18.66
C LYS A 103 -15.23 -5.33 -18.90
N ALA A 104 -16.04 -5.45 -17.85
CA ALA A 104 -17.42 -5.91 -17.93
C ALA A 104 -18.38 -4.86 -18.54
N GLY A 105 -17.92 -3.61 -18.71
CA GLY A 105 -18.75 -2.50 -19.21
C GLY A 105 -19.79 -1.98 -18.21
N SER A 106 -19.61 -2.28 -16.92
CA SER A 106 -20.53 -1.84 -15.86
C SER A 106 -20.28 -0.41 -15.37
N ALA A 107 -19.13 0.16 -15.73
CA ALA A 107 -18.73 1.53 -15.41
C ALA A 107 -17.80 2.07 -16.49
N ASN A 108 -17.64 3.39 -16.55
CA ASN A 108 -16.71 4.09 -17.45
C ASN A 108 -15.51 4.67 -16.68
N ILE A 109 -15.74 5.23 -15.51
CA ILE A 109 -14.70 5.83 -14.66
C ILE A 109 -14.83 5.31 -13.23
N ILE A 110 -13.76 4.72 -12.72
CA ILE A 110 -13.69 4.24 -11.33
C ILE A 110 -12.47 4.87 -10.63
N VAL A 111 -12.69 5.36 -9.42
CA VAL A 111 -11.61 5.73 -8.51
C VAL A 111 -11.33 4.55 -7.59
N ALA A 112 -10.14 3.95 -7.73
CA ALA A 112 -9.72 2.81 -6.94
C ALA A 112 -8.50 3.14 -6.07
N GLY A 113 -8.50 2.70 -4.84
CA GLY A 113 -7.40 3.00 -3.94
C GLY A 113 -7.58 2.46 -2.55
N GLY A 114 -7.02 3.16 -1.58
CA GLY A 114 -7.18 2.82 -0.19
C GLY A 114 -6.64 3.88 0.75
N MET A 115 -7.01 3.74 1.98
CA MET A 115 -6.70 4.65 3.08
C MET A 115 -6.54 3.85 4.36
N GLU A 116 -5.66 4.33 5.24
CA GLU A 116 -5.49 3.76 6.57
C GLU A 116 -5.05 4.83 7.55
N SER A 117 -5.59 4.80 8.73
CA SER A 117 -5.04 5.50 9.89
C SER A 117 -4.83 4.48 11.00
N MET A 118 -3.63 3.88 11.01
CA MET A 118 -3.28 2.89 12.03
C MET A 118 -3.16 3.54 13.41
N THR A 119 -2.79 4.81 13.44
CA THR A 119 -2.75 5.64 14.65
C THR A 119 -4.11 5.74 15.34
N ASN A 120 -5.19 5.84 14.56
CA ASN A 120 -6.54 6.04 15.09
C ASN A 120 -7.34 4.73 15.25
N ALA A 121 -6.70 3.57 15.06
CA ALA A 121 -7.33 2.28 15.35
C ALA A 121 -7.67 2.18 16.85
N PRO A 122 -8.93 1.91 17.22
CA PRO A 122 -9.35 1.93 18.62
C PRO A 122 -8.97 0.65 19.35
N TYR A 123 -9.01 0.72 20.67
CA TYR A 123 -9.10 -0.48 21.50
C TYR A 123 -10.54 -0.98 21.56
N ILE A 124 -10.74 -2.28 21.62
CA ILE A 124 -12.05 -2.93 21.64
C ILE A 124 -12.27 -3.74 22.91
N LEU A 125 -13.53 -3.87 23.29
CA LEU A 125 -14.00 -4.65 24.42
C LEU A 125 -14.89 -5.79 23.92
N PRO A 126 -14.35 -6.98 23.55
CA PRO A 126 -15.09 -8.03 22.85
C PRO A 126 -16.34 -8.53 23.58
N LYS A 127 -16.32 -8.54 24.92
CA LYS A 127 -17.42 -9.06 25.75
C LYS A 127 -18.36 -7.97 26.28
N ALA A 128 -18.14 -6.69 25.94
CA ALA A 128 -18.90 -5.57 26.51
C ALA A 128 -20.41 -5.66 26.25
N ARG A 129 -20.85 -6.13 25.08
CA ARG A 129 -22.27 -6.27 24.72
C ARG A 129 -23.01 -7.26 25.62
N GLY A 130 -22.38 -8.33 26.04
CA GLY A 130 -22.93 -9.32 26.98
C GLY A 130 -22.70 -8.95 28.45
N GLY A 131 -21.97 -7.88 28.73
CA GLY A 131 -21.58 -7.42 30.06
C GLY A 131 -20.43 -8.24 30.66
N TYR A 132 -19.51 -7.59 31.31
CA TYR A 132 -18.46 -8.23 32.12
C TYR A 132 -19.04 -8.59 33.48
N ARG A 133 -19.79 -9.68 33.56
CA ARG A 133 -20.60 -10.01 34.74
C ARG A 133 -19.77 -10.30 35.99
N MET A 134 -18.61 -10.93 35.86
CA MET A 134 -17.76 -11.31 37.00
C MET A 134 -16.33 -11.59 36.50
N GLY A 135 -15.32 -11.18 37.28
CA GLY A 135 -13.91 -11.37 36.98
C GLY A 135 -13.33 -10.26 36.09
N HIS A 136 -12.08 -10.42 35.70
CA HIS A 136 -11.37 -9.47 34.85
C HIS A 136 -11.82 -9.55 33.40
N GLY A 137 -11.77 -8.41 32.68
CA GLY A 137 -11.97 -8.33 31.23
C GLY A 137 -10.66 -7.99 30.51
N GLU A 138 -10.64 -8.18 29.19
CA GLU A 138 -9.53 -7.82 28.32
C GLU A 138 -9.93 -6.64 27.45
N ILE A 139 -8.97 -5.74 27.22
CA ILE A 139 -9.01 -4.70 26.20
C ILE A 139 -8.06 -5.17 25.10
N LYS A 140 -8.54 -5.23 23.85
CA LYS A 140 -7.73 -5.64 22.70
C LYS A 140 -7.48 -4.47 21.77
N ASP A 141 -6.26 -4.37 21.29
CA ASP A 141 -5.89 -3.39 20.27
C ASP A 141 -6.41 -3.88 18.92
N HIS A 142 -7.30 -3.10 18.28
CA HIS A 142 -7.86 -3.41 16.97
C HIS A 142 -6.77 -3.53 15.89
N MET A 143 -5.73 -2.71 15.94
CA MET A 143 -4.64 -2.75 14.98
C MET A 143 -3.89 -4.09 15.02
N PHE A 144 -3.64 -4.61 16.22
CA PHE A 144 -3.00 -5.92 16.39
C PHE A 144 -3.97 -7.05 16.04
N LEU A 145 -5.14 -7.07 16.65
CA LEU A 145 -6.10 -8.18 16.53
C LEU A 145 -6.54 -8.42 15.08
N ASP A 146 -6.87 -7.34 14.34
CA ASP A 146 -7.47 -7.44 13.01
C ASP A 146 -6.50 -7.10 11.87
N GLY A 147 -5.28 -6.64 12.17
CA GLY A 147 -4.30 -6.24 11.17
C GLY A 147 -2.96 -6.94 11.25
N LEU A 148 -2.44 -7.22 12.44
CA LEU A 148 -1.05 -7.65 12.64
C LEU A 148 -0.89 -9.04 13.28
N GLU A 149 -1.97 -9.64 13.78
CA GLU A 149 -2.02 -10.99 14.33
C GLU A 149 -2.66 -11.95 13.35
N ASP A 150 -2.17 -13.18 13.34
CA ASP A 150 -2.80 -14.28 12.62
C ASP A 150 -4.05 -14.75 13.33
N ALA A 151 -5.15 -14.84 12.61
CA ALA A 151 -6.46 -15.12 13.18
C ALA A 151 -6.61 -16.51 13.80
N GLU A 152 -5.81 -17.49 13.36
CA GLU A 152 -5.89 -18.87 13.85
C GLU A 152 -4.98 -19.09 15.06
N THR A 153 -3.78 -18.54 15.02
CA THR A 153 -2.74 -18.81 16.01
C THR A 153 -2.49 -17.65 16.99
N GLY A 154 -2.98 -16.45 16.69
CA GLY A 154 -2.69 -15.22 17.46
C GLY A 154 -1.23 -14.77 17.38
N ARG A 155 -0.43 -15.36 16.48
CA ARG A 155 0.98 -14.97 16.32
C ARG A 155 1.08 -13.68 15.48
N LEU A 156 2.04 -12.84 15.84
CA LEU A 156 2.34 -11.64 15.08
C LEU A 156 2.90 -11.99 13.69
N MET A 157 2.54 -11.19 12.68
CA MET A 157 3.07 -11.31 11.31
C MET A 157 4.60 -11.34 11.28
N GLY A 158 5.26 -10.55 12.12
CA GLY A 158 6.71 -10.54 12.25
C GLY A 158 7.31 -11.84 12.79
N SER A 159 6.56 -12.64 13.55
CA SER A 159 7.00 -13.95 14.00
C SER A 159 7.09 -14.95 12.84
N PHE A 160 6.13 -14.93 11.92
CA PHE A 160 6.18 -15.73 10.70
C PHE A 160 7.30 -15.26 9.76
N ALA A 161 7.51 -13.93 9.66
CA ALA A 161 8.62 -13.39 8.90
C ALA A 161 9.97 -13.83 9.47
N GLN A 162 10.12 -13.89 10.80
CA GLN A 162 11.31 -14.41 11.46
C GLN A 162 11.56 -15.90 11.15
N ASP A 163 10.50 -16.72 11.24
CA ASP A 163 10.60 -18.15 10.92
C ASP A 163 11.02 -18.36 9.46
N MET A 164 10.45 -17.59 8.54
CA MET A 164 10.77 -17.71 7.13
C MET A 164 12.16 -17.15 6.80
N ALA A 165 12.60 -16.07 7.45
CA ALA A 165 13.96 -15.55 7.31
C ALA A 165 14.98 -16.61 7.73
N ASN A 166 14.73 -17.32 8.82
CA ASN A 166 15.56 -18.45 9.29
C ASN A 166 15.56 -19.59 8.26
N THR A 167 14.38 -19.97 7.74
CA THR A 167 14.23 -21.05 6.75
C THR A 167 14.97 -20.74 5.45
N LYS A 168 14.91 -19.48 4.99
CA LYS A 168 15.60 -19.01 3.76
C LYS A 168 17.07 -18.66 3.99
N GLY A 169 17.55 -18.67 5.24
CA GLY A 169 18.93 -18.36 5.59
C GLY A 169 19.30 -16.88 5.45
N PHE A 170 18.33 -15.97 5.49
CA PHE A 170 18.59 -14.53 5.47
C PHE A 170 19.19 -14.07 6.79
N THR A 171 20.41 -13.53 6.73
CA THR A 171 21.10 -13.04 7.92
C THR A 171 20.60 -11.66 8.34
N ARG A 172 20.85 -11.30 9.60
CA ARG A 172 20.60 -9.96 10.11
C ARG A 172 21.28 -8.89 9.25
N GLU A 173 22.52 -9.10 8.92
CA GLU A 173 23.33 -8.17 8.12
C GLU A 173 22.75 -7.94 6.73
N GLN A 174 22.32 -9.01 6.04
CA GLN A 174 21.69 -8.90 4.74
C GLN A 174 20.40 -8.06 4.79
N MET A 175 19.53 -8.33 5.77
CA MET A 175 18.27 -7.60 5.93
C MET A 175 18.47 -6.15 6.35
N ASP A 176 19.45 -5.87 7.21
CA ASP A 176 19.78 -4.49 7.59
C ASP A 176 20.40 -3.73 6.40
N ASN A 177 21.25 -4.35 5.59
CA ASN A 177 21.82 -3.73 4.39
C ASN A 177 20.72 -3.41 3.36
N PHE A 178 19.74 -4.31 3.19
CA PHE A 178 18.58 -4.04 2.35
C PHE A 178 17.78 -2.84 2.87
N ALA A 179 17.48 -2.78 4.17
CA ALA A 179 16.76 -1.66 4.79
C ALA A 179 17.54 -0.32 4.69
N ILE A 180 18.87 -0.37 4.86
CA ILE A 180 19.76 0.79 4.66
C ILE A 180 19.69 1.28 3.20
N SER A 181 19.71 0.36 2.24
CA SER A 181 19.57 0.68 0.81
C SER A 181 18.21 1.34 0.53
N SER A 182 17.10 0.76 1.04
CA SER A 182 15.77 1.33 0.94
C SER A 182 15.70 2.74 1.53
N LEU A 183 16.25 2.95 2.72
CA LEU A 183 16.26 4.26 3.38
C LEU A 183 17.07 5.30 2.59
N LYS A 184 18.24 4.94 2.09
CA LYS A 184 19.06 5.85 1.25
C LYS A 184 18.33 6.24 -0.03
N LYS A 185 17.69 5.29 -0.71
CA LYS A 185 16.88 5.54 -1.91
C LYS A 185 15.72 6.51 -1.58
N ALA A 186 15.01 6.30 -0.46
CA ALA A 186 13.91 7.17 -0.04
C ALA A 186 14.39 8.60 0.31
N GLN A 187 15.48 8.72 1.05
CA GLN A 187 16.08 10.03 1.38
C GLN A 187 16.53 10.78 0.12
N THR A 188 17.14 10.08 -0.84
CA THR A 188 17.51 10.65 -2.14
C THR A 188 16.25 11.09 -2.89
N ALA A 189 15.22 10.26 -2.96
CA ALA A 189 13.98 10.58 -3.66
C ALA A 189 13.28 11.83 -3.08
N ILE A 190 13.30 12.00 -1.76
CA ILE A 190 12.79 13.21 -1.10
C ILE A 190 13.64 14.43 -1.45
N THR A 191 14.96 14.33 -1.33
CA THR A 191 15.88 15.44 -1.57
C THR A 191 15.83 15.93 -3.03
N GLU A 192 15.78 14.98 -3.97
CA GLU A 192 15.71 15.27 -5.42
C GLU A 192 14.28 15.59 -5.88
N GLY A 193 13.28 15.49 -4.98
CA GLY A 193 11.90 15.84 -5.29
C GLY A 193 11.18 14.83 -6.18
N TYR A 194 11.59 13.57 -6.22
CA TYR A 194 10.99 12.52 -7.07
C TYR A 194 9.54 12.18 -6.70
N PHE A 195 9.13 12.49 -5.47
CA PHE A 195 7.76 12.26 -4.99
C PHE A 195 6.80 13.44 -5.22
N LYS A 196 7.26 14.58 -5.75
CA LYS A 196 6.43 15.79 -5.90
C LYS A 196 5.19 15.58 -6.77
N ASP A 197 5.32 14.76 -7.82
CA ASP A 197 4.23 14.53 -8.75
C ASP A 197 3.19 13.53 -8.21
N GLU A 198 3.55 12.70 -7.23
CA GLU A 198 2.64 11.72 -6.65
C GLU A 198 1.98 12.18 -5.34
N ILE A 199 2.66 13.03 -4.55
CA ILE A 199 2.13 13.49 -3.26
C ILE A 199 1.15 14.65 -3.46
N VAL A 200 0.01 14.58 -2.77
CA VAL A 200 -0.88 15.71 -2.52
C VAL A 200 -0.60 16.26 -1.13
N PRO A 201 -0.31 17.57 -0.99
CA PRO A 201 -0.17 18.20 0.32
C PRO A 201 -1.47 18.10 1.13
N VAL A 202 -1.36 17.81 2.42
CA VAL A 202 -2.51 17.68 3.33
C VAL A 202 -2.37 18.66 4.48
N GLU A 203 -3.41 19.47 4.71
CA GLU A 203 -3.45 20.38 5.85
C GLU A 203 -3.86 19.66 7.13
N VAL A 204 -3.03 19.78 8.16
CA VAL A 204 -3.27 19.20 9.47
C VAL A 204 -3.40 20.33 10.51
N LYS A 205 -4.52 20.33 11.21
CA LYS A 205 -4.73 21.27 12.33
C LYS A 205 -3.97 20.80 13.56
N THR A 206 -3.03 21.60 14.02
CA THR A 206 -2.25 21.35 15.24
C THR A 206 -2.56 22.43 16.30
N ARG A 207 -2.06 22.24 17.51
CA ARG A 207 -2.17 23.27 18.55
C ARG A 207 -1.45 24.58 18.20
N LYS A 208 -0.51 24.53 17.26
CA LYS A 208 0.30 25.68 16.80
C LYS A 208 -0.25 26.36 15.55
N GLY A 209 -1.31 25.83 14.98
CA GLY A 209 -1.90 26.31 13.73
C GLY A 209 -2.10 25.20 12.71
N VAL A 210 -2.17 25.55 11.43
CA VAL A 210 -2.28 24.61 10.33
C VAL A 210 -0.87 24.29 9.82
N GLU A 211 -0.54 23.02 9.75
CA GLU A 211 0.70 22.52 9.14
C GLU A 211 0.37 21.82 7.82
N VAL A 212 1.17 22.03 6.78
CA VAL A 212 1.05 21.36 5.50
C VAL A 212 2.02 20.19 5.48
N ILE A 213 1.50 18.99 5.33
CA ILE A 213 2.29 17.75 5.26
C ILE A 213 2.37 17.31 3.80
N ASP A 214 3.57 17.41 3.23
CA ASP A 214 3.89 17.15 1.83
C ASP A 214 5.13 16.25 1.62
N GLN A 215 5.69 15.71 2.70
CA GLN A 215 6.86 14.83 2.68
C GLN A 215 6.66 13.61 3.57
N ASP A 216 7.15 12.46 3.11
CA ASP A 216 7.14 11.22 3.89
C ASP A 216 7.95 11.38 5.17
N GLU A 217 7.34 11.08 6.30
CA GLU A 217 7.85 11.42 7.63
C GLU A 217 9.04 10.56 8.07
N GLN A 218 8.94 9.25 7.87
CA GLN A 218 9.88 8.29 8.45
C GLN A 218 11.31 8.41 7.90
N PRO A 219 11.54 8.56 6.57
CA PRO A 219 12.89 8.69 6.05
C PRO A 219 13.65 9.90 6.59
N LEU A 220 12.94 10.98 6.93
CA LEU A 220 13.53 12.22 7.46
C LEU A 220 13.96 12.08 8.94
N LYS A 221 13.33 11.17 9.68
CA LYS A 221 13.62 10.93 11.11
C LYS A 221 14.59 9.77 11.34
N ALA A 222 14.80 8.93 10.33
CA ALA A 222 15.60 7.73 10.44
C ALA A 222 17.11 8.02 10.49
N ASN A 223 17.83 7.25 11.31
CA ASN A 223 19.29 7.33 11.43
C ASN A 223 19.92 6.00 10.97
N LEU A 224 20.66 6.06 9.86
CA LEU A 224 21.33 4.92 9.24
C LEU A 224 22.30 4.19 10.20
N GLU A 225 23.04 4.93 11.02
CA GLU A 225 24.06 4.37 11.92
C GLU A 225 23.45 3.53 13.06
N LYS A 226 22.17 3.79 13.39
CA LYS A 226 21.46 3.05 14.44
C LYS A 226 20.92 1.70 13.97
N ILE A 227 20.72 1.50 12.67
CA ILE A 227 20.09 0.29 12.13
C ILE A 227 20.77 -1.00 12.61
N PRO A 228 22.11 -1.16 12.49
CA PRO A 228 22.78 -2.39 12.94
C PRO A 228 22.72 -2.63 14.45
N THR A 229 22.43 -1.59 15.24
CA THR A 229 22.42 -1.66 16.72
C THR A 229 21.04 -1.95 17.31
N LEU A 230 19.98 -2.00 16.47
CA LEU A 230 18.62 -2.24 16.92
C LEU A 230 18.45 -3.66 17.46
N ARG A 231 17.63 -3.79 18.51
CA ARG A 231 17.29 -5.10 19.08
C ARG A 231 16.31 -5.83 18.18
N PRO A 232 16.38 -7.17 18.11
CA PRO A 232 15.33 -7.97 17.47
C PRO A 232 13.95 -7.69 18.07
N ALA A 233 12.93 -7.69 17.22
CA ALA A 233 11.57 -7.29 17.62
C ALA A 233 10.67 -8.49 17.97
N PHE A 234 10.89 -9.66 17.37
CA PHE A 234 9.95 -10.79 17.44
C PHE A 234 10.51 -12.05 18.12
N SER A 235 11.81 -12.14 18.33
CA SER A 235 12.43 -13.18 19.14
C SER A 235 13.75 -12.67 19.73
N LYS A 236 14.17 -13.23 20.87
CA LYS A 236 15.37 -12.79 21.61
C LYS A 236 16.65 -12.79 20.74
N ASP A 237 16.80 -13.85 19.96
CA ASP A 237 17.98 -14.07 19.09
C ASP A 237 17.58 -13.93 17.61
N GLY A 238 16.56 -13.11 17.32
CA GLY A 238 16.05 -12.90 15.98
C GLY A 238 16.88 -11.95 15.14
N THR A 239 16.54 -11.91 13.87
CA THR A 239 17.21 -11.08 12.86
C THR A 239 16.32 -9.93 12.36
N ILE A 240 15.01 -9.98 12.66
CA ILE A 240 14.06 -8.95 12.26
C ILE A 240 13.97 -7.85 13.34
N THR A 241 14.11 -6.61 12.90
CA THR A 241 14.12 -5.40 13.74
C THR A 241 13.09 -4.38 13.26
N ALA A 242 12.92 -3.31 14.00
CA ALA A 242 12.06 -2.20 13.58
C ALA A 242 12.53 -1.51 12.28
N ALA A 243 13.81 -1.58 11.92
CA ALA A 243 14.33 -0.95 10.71
C ALA A 243 14.22 -1.83 9.47
N ASN A 244 14.32 -3.16 9.61
CA ASN A 244 14.14 -4.10 8.50
C ASN A 244 12.72 -4.67 8.42
N SER A 245 11.78 -3.99 9.10
CA SER A 245 10.32 -4.14 9.02
C SER A 245 9.70 -2.83 8.56
N SER A 246 8.55 -2.88 7.94
CA SER A 246 7.77 -1.67 7.67
C SER A 246 7.24 -1.06 8.96
N SER A 247 7.20 0.26 9.03
CA SER A 247 6.61 0.96 10.18
C SER A 247 5.09 0.98 10.13
N ILE A 248 4.46 1.02 11.31
CA ILE A 248 3.04 1.37 11.47
C ILE A 248 2.86 2.79 10.94
N SER A 249 1.88 3.01 10.06
CA SER A 249 1.79 4.24 9.29
C SER A 249 0.36 4.65 8.99
N ASP A 250 0.20 5.95 8.73
CA ASP A 250 -1.04 6.57 8.25
C ASP A 250 -0.84 7.06 6.82
N GLY A 251 -1.85 6.92 5.97
CA GLY A 251 -1.76 7.41 4.59
C GLY A 251 -2.88 6.91 3.69
N ALA A 252 -2.95 7.47 2.49
CA ALA A 252 -3.90 7.10 1.46
C ALA A 252 -3.30 7.22 0.06
N ALA A 253 -3.84 6.45 -0.89
CA ALA A 253 -3.50 6.57 -2.30
C ALA A 253 -4.70 6.22 -3.17
N ALA A 254 -4.89 6.94 -4.27
CA ALA A 254 -5.96 6.75 -5.23
C ALA A 254 -5.44 6.76 -6.66
N LEU A 255 -6.09 5.97 -7.51
CA LEU A 255 -5.89 5.93 -8.95
C LEU A 255 -7.24 6.10 -9.65
N VAL A 256 -7.28 6.82 -10.75
CA VAL A 256 -8.46 6.93 -11.62
C VAL A 256 -8.26 6.00 -12.81
N LEU A 257 -9.19 5.06 -12.98
CA LEU A 257 -9.16 4.05 -14.00
C LEU A 257 -10.32 4.22 -14.97
N THR A 258 -10.06 3.91 -16.25
CA THR A 258 -11.06 3.84 -17.30
C THR A 258 -10.62 2.87 -18.40
N THR A 259 -11.43 2.67 -19.43
CA THR A 259 -11.00 1.96 -20.63
C THR A 259 -10.14 2.86 -21.53
N GLU A 260 -9.23 2.27 -22.29
CA GLU A 260 -8.39 3.00 -23.25
C GLU A 260 -9.25 3.74 -24.30
N GLU A 261 -10.34 3.12 -24.73
CA GLU A 261 -11.30 3.70 -25.66
C GLU A 261 -12.00 4.94 -25.08
N TYR A 262 -12.44 4.84 -23.83
CA TYR A 262 -13.06 5.99 -23.13
C TYR A 262 -12.05 7.13 -22.94
N ALA A 263 -10.83 6.82 -22.52
CA ALA A 263 -9.78 7.81 -22.36
C ALA A 263 -9.49 8.57 -23.66
N GLN A 264 -9.35 7.84 -24.77
CA GLN A 264 -9.10 8.44 -26.08
C GLN A 264 -10.26 9.32 -26.55
N SER A 265 -11.51 8.85 -26.42
CA SER A 265 -12.69 9.60 -26.87
C SER A 265 -12.96 10.86 -26.05
N HIS A 266 -12.47 10.93 -24.82
CA HIS A 266 -12.62 12.08 -23.90
C HIS A 266 -11.34 12.90 -23.73
N GLY A 267 -10.26 12.58 -24.46
CA GLY A 267 -9.01 13.32 -24.40
C GLY A 267 -8.28 13.23 -23.06
N LEU A 268 -8.47 12.13 -22.32
CA LEU A 268 -7.79 11.91 -21.04
C LEU A 268 -6.37 11.41 -21.27
N ASN A 269 -5.41 11.95 -20.52
CA ASN A 269 -4.03 11.49 -20.59
C ASN A 269 -3.87 10.13 -19.91
N THR A 270 -3.29 9.16 -20.59
CA THR A 270 -2.94 7.86 -20.00
C THR A 270 -1.60 7.94 -19.29
N LEU A 271 -1.57 7.57 -18.01
CA LEU A 271 -0.35 7.42 -17.23
C LEU A 271 0.28 6.04 -17.41
N ALA A 272 -0.55 4.99 -17.40
CA ALA A 272 -0.13 3.61 -17.55
C ALA A 272 -1.29 2.73 -18.02
N LYS A 273 -0.96 1.63 -18.68
CA LYS A 273 -1.88 0.55 -19.04
C LYS A 273 -1.71 -0.62 -18.08
N ILE A 274 -2.79 -1.17 -17.59
CA ILE A 274 -2.78 -2.44 -16.85
C ILE A 274 -2.70 -3.59 -17.86
N VAL A 275 -1.54 -4.25 -17.92
CA VAL A 275 -1.28 -5.36 -18.84
C VAL A 275 -1.83 -6.66 -18.29
N ALA A 276 -1.53 -6.94 -17.03
CA ALA A 276 -1.98 -8.15 -16.35
C ALA A 276 -2.12 -7.94 -14.86
N THR A 277 -2.92 -8.79 -14.23
CA THR A 277 -3.11 -8.83 -12.78
C THR A 277 -3.05 -10.27 -12.29
N SER A 278 -2.63 -10.48 -11.07
CA SER A 278 -2.65 -11.80 -10.44
C SER A 278 -2.98 -11.75 -8.96
N THR A 279 -3.46 -12.88 -8.46
CA THR A 279 -3.58 -13.19 -7.03
C THR A 279 -3.01 -14.57 -6.77
N HIS A 280 -2.46 -14.76 -5.57
CA HIS A 280 -2.00 -16.05 -5.09
C HIS A 280 -2.39 -16.24 -3.64
N SER A 281 -2.65 -17.48 -3.25
CA SER A 281 -2.97 -17.88 -1.87
C SER A 281 -2.24 -19.18 -1.55
N GLN A 282 -1.72 -19.28 -0.33
CA GLN A 282 -1.01 -20.43 0.22
C GLN A 282 -1.21 -20.49 1.73
N HIS A 283 -0.48 -21.33 2.45
CA HIS A 283 -0.62 -21.43 3.90
C HIS A 283 -0.30 -20.09 4.59
N PRO A 284 -1.10 -19.66 5.59
CA PRO A 284 -0.93 -18.36 6.27
C PRO A 284 0.48 -18.08 6.78
N SER A 285 1.16 -19.10 7.33
CA SER A 285 2.54 -18.96 7.83
C SER A 285 3.59 -18.63 6.75
N GLU A 286 3.25 -18.80 5.49
CA GLU A 286 4.12 -18.59 4.33
C GLU A 286 3.82 -17.29 3.57
N PHE A 287 3.01 -16.38 4.15
CA PHE A 287 2.58 -15.17 3.47
C PHE A 287 3.75 -14.32 2.93
N THR A 288 4.89 -14.37 3.58
CA THR A 288 6.08 -13.57 3.23
C THR A 288 6.70 -13.94 1.88
N ILE A 289 6.50 -15.18 1.42
CA ILE A 289 7.00 -15.68 0.13
C ILE A 289 5.91 -15.81 -0.93
N ALA A 290 4.65 -15.55 -0.59
CA ALA A 290 3.54 -15.54 -1.54
C ALA A 290 3.74 -14.62 -2.75
N PRO A 291 4.46 -13.46 -2.64
CA PRO A 291 4.81 -12.63 -3.79
C PRO A 291 5.52 -13.36 -4.93
N ILE A 292 6.34 -14.38 -4.66
CA ILE A 292 7.05 -15.16 -5.68
C ILE A 292 6.06 -15.74 -6.69
N SER A 293 5.06 -16.48 -6.19
CA SER A 293 4.05 -17.09 -7.06
C SER A 293 3.12 -16.05 -7.72
N ALA A 294 2.84 -14.93 -7.04
CA ALA A 294 2.06 -13.86 -7.64
C ALA A 294 2.82 -13.20 -8.81
N ILE A 295 4.13 -12.97 -8.67
CA ILE A 295 5.01 -12.47 -9.74
C ILE A 295 5.01 -13.44 -10.92
N GLN A 296 5.26 -14.73 -10.70
CA GLN A 296 5.28 -15.74 -11.76
C GLN A 296 3.97 -15.72 -12.56
N LYS A 297 2.83 -15.69 -11.86
CA LYS A 297 1.50 -15.65 -12.50
C LYS A 297 1.26 -14.36 -13.28
N VAL A 298 1.68 -13.21 -12.77
CA VAL A 298 1.45 -11.94 -13.49
C VAL A 298 2.35 -11.82 -14.71
N LEU A 299 3.59 -12.30 -14.62
CA LEU A 299 4.52 -12.36 -15.76
C LEU A 299 4.00 -13.30 -16.87
N GLU A 300 3.55 -14.50 -16.50
CA GLU A 300 2.93 -15.46 -17.44
C GLU A 300 1.73 -14.81 -18.17
N ARG A 301 0.83 -14.15 -17.44
CA ARG A 301 -0.33 -13.46 -18.02
C ARG A 301 0.03 -12.27 -18.89
N ALA A 302 1.11 -11.56 -18.55
CA ALA A 302 1.63 -10.45 -19.34
C ALA A 302 2.42 -10.91 -20.56
N GLY A 303 2.86 -12.18 -20.60
CA GLY A 303 3.77 -12.70 -21.61
C GLY A 303 5.18 -12.12 -21.47
N TRP A 304 5.62 -11.78 -20.26
CA TRP A 304 6.92 -11.17 -19.99
C TRP A 304 7.86 -12.12 -19.27
N SER A 305 9.15 -12.02 -19.56
CA SER A 305 10.22 -12.57 -18.73
C SER A 305 10.60 -11.59 -17.63
N VAL A 306 11.33 -12.07 -16.62
CA VAL A 306 11.86 -11.23 -15.52
C VAL A 306 12.77 -10.12 -16.07
N ASP A 307 13.61 -10.42 -17.06
CA ASP A 307 14.57 -9.48 -17.65
C ASP A 307 13.90 -8.34 -18.42
N GLU A 308 12.70 -8.58 -18.97
CA GLU A 308 11.93 -7.55 -19.68
C GLU A 308 11.30 -6.51 -18.77
N VAL A 309 11.23 -6.76 -17.45
CA VAL A 309 10.70 -5.80 -16.48
C VAL A 309 11.78 -4.78 -16.16
N ASP A 310 11.46 -3.52 -16.37
CA ASP A 310 12.38 -2.40 -16.19
C ASP A 310 12.45 -1.91 -14.74
N ALA A 311 11.34 -1.97 -14.00
CA ALA A 311 11.28 -1.58 -12.61
C ALA A 311 10.25 -2.42 -11.83
N TRP A 312 10.55 -2.63 -10.56
CA TRP A 312 9.75 -3.42 -9.63
C TRP A 312 9.40 -2.59 -8.39
N GLU A 313 8.15 -2.64 -7.97
CA GLU A 313 7.72 -2.24 -6.63
C GLU A 313 7.27 -3.47 -5.85
N ILE A 314 8.14 -3.98 -4.99
CA ILE A 314 7.88 -5.13 -4.11
C ILE A 314 7.71 -4.59 -2.70
N ASN A 315 6.51 -4.67 -2.13
CA ASN A 315 6.26 -4.10 -0.82
C ASN A 315 7.14 -4.73 0.27
N GLU A 316 7.85 -3.90 0.99
CA GLU A 316 8.76 -4.28 2.06
C GLU A 316 8.03 -4.37 3.41
N ALA A 317 7.01 -5.24 3.52
CA ALA A 317 6.39 -5.48 4.84
C ALA A 317 7.46 -5.88 5.87
N PHE A 318 8.43 -6.66 5.42
CA PHE A 318 9.73 -6.95 6.02
C PHE A 318 10.76 -6.97 4.89
N ALA A 319 12.02 -6.65 5.16
CA ALA A 319 13.08 -6.68 4.14
C ALA A 319 13.14 -8.04 3.41
N MET A 320 13.03 -9.15 4.15
CA MET A 320 13.05 -10.49 3.59
C MET A 320 11.90 -10.77 2.59
N VAL A 321 10.78 -10.07 2.68
CA VAL A 321 9.64 -10.22 1.75
C VAL A 321 10.02 -9.76 0.34
N ALA A 322 10.81 -8.69 0.22
CA ALA A 322 11.34 -8.24 -1.06
C ALA A 322 12.57 -9.05 -1.48
N MET A 323 13.43 -9.42 -0.54
CA MET A 323 14.64 -10.20 -0.81
C MET A 323 14.33 -11.60 -1.36
N ALA A 324 13.26 -12.25 -0.90
CA ALA A 324 12.92 -13.61 -1.33
C ALA A 324 12.64 -13.71 -2.85
N PRO A 325 11.74 -12.93 -3.46
CA PRO A 325 11.55 -12.95 -4.91
C PRO A 325 12.77 -12.46 -5.69
N ILE A 326 13.52 -11.47 -5.18
CA ILE A 326 14.79 -11.04 -5.79
C ILE A 326 15.74 -12.25 -5.95
N HIS A 327 15.93 -13.00 -4.88
CA HIS A 327 16.83 -14.14 -4.88
C HIS A 327 16.30 -15.32 -5.70
N GLU A 328 15.01 -15.69 -5.53
CA GLU A 328 14.47 -16.90 -6.16
C GLU A 328 14.16 -16.74 -7.65
N LEU A 329 13.81 -15.53 -8.09
CA LEU A 329 13.47 -15.25 -9.49
C LEU A 329 14.62 -14.60 -10.27
N GLY A 330 15.76 -14.31 -9.60
CA GLY A 330 16.91 -13.65 -10.23
C GLY A 330 16.61 -12.20 -10.64
N ILE A 331 15.77 -11.50 -9.89
CA ILE A 331 15.46 -10.10 -10.17
C ILE A 331 16.66 -9.23 -9.85
N ASP A 332 17.03 -8.32 -10.75
CA ASP A 332 18.08 -7.34 -10.49
C ASP A 332 17.64 -6.36 -9.39
N GLU A 333 18.32 -6.42 -8.22
CA GLU A 333 18.00 -5.58 -7.06
C GLU A 333 18.09 -4.08 -7.37
N ALA A 334 18.90 -3.68 -8.36
CA ALA A 334 19.00 -2.28 -8.78
C ALA A 334 17.70 -1.75 -9.40
N LYS A 335 16.85 -2.65 -9.92
CA LYS A 335 15.52 -2.32 -10.47
C LYS A 335 14.40 -2.32 -9.43
N VAL A 336 14.66 -2.75 -8.18
CA VAL A 336 13.65 -2.91 -7.14
C VAL A 336 13.57 -1.68 -6.24
N ASN A 337 12.34 -1.18 -6.03
CA ASN A 337 12.04 -0.08 -5.11
C ASN A 337 13.06 1.06 -5.27
N VAL A 338 13.17 1.57 -6.49
CA VAL A 338 14.22 2.52 -6.88
C VAL A 338 14.13 3.88 -6.16
N HIS A 339 13.00 4.16 -5.52
CA HIS A 339 12.78 5.31 -4.65
C HIS A 339 12.68 4.94 -3.16
N GLY A 340 13.11 3.72 -2.79
CA GLY A 340 12.89 3.15 -1.47
C GLY A 340 11.50 2.52 -1.31
N GLY A 341 11.35 1.62 -0.36
CA GLY A 341 10.13 0.89 -0.08
C GLY A 341 9.62 1.07 1.34
N ALA A 342 8.77 0.18 1.80
CA ALA A 342 8.02 0.32 3.04
C ALA A 342 8.88 0.26 4.32
N CYS A 343 10.05 -0.35 4.30
CA CYS A 343 11.00 -0.27 5.41
C CYS A 343 11.42 1.18 5.70
N ALA A 344 11.47 2.02 4.65
CA ALA A 344 11.79 3.44 4.77
C ALA A 344 10.55 4.32 4.86
N LEU A 345 9.58 4.11 3.95
CA LEU A 345 8.42 5.01 3.77
C LEU A 345 7.26 4.69 4.72
N GLY A 346 7.12 3.42 5.14
CA GLY A 346 6.00 2.94 5.93
C GLY A 346 4.96 2.17 5.14
N HIS A 347 4.02 1.52 5.87
CA HIS A 347 3.04 0.60 5.31
C HIS A 347 1.64 0.82 5.90
N PRO A 348 0.93 1.89 5.49
CA PRO A 348 -0.49 2.00 5.80
C PRO A 348 -1.24 0.89 5.08
N ILE A 349 -1.62 -0.18 5.82
CA ILE A 349 -1.97 -1.50 5.26
C ILE A 349 -3.09 -1.43 4.21
N GLY A 350 -4.13 -0.63 4.44
CA GLY A 350 -5.24 -0.49 3.50
C GLY A 350 -4.93 0.34 2.25
N ALA A 351 -3.83 1.12 2.25
CA ALA A 351 -3.49 2.07 1.17
C ALA A 351 -2.32 1.62 0.28
N THR A 352 -1.44 0.77 0.80
CA THR A 352 -0.14 0.48 0.19
C THR A 352 -0.24 -0.05 -1.24
N GLY A 353 -1.25 -0.86 -1.57
CA GLY A 353 -1.35 -1.44 -2.91
C GLY A 353 -1.45 -0.40 -4.03
N SER A 354 -2.23 0.66 -3.86
CA SER A 354 -2.30 1.78 -4.82
C SER A 354 -1.07 2.67 -4.75
N ARG A 355 -0.46 2.85 -3.57
CA ARG A 355 0.77 3.61 -3.40
C ARG A 355 1.89 3.01 -4.24
N ILE A 356 2.12 1.70 -4.16
CA ILE A 356 3.21 1.06 -4.92
C ILE A 356 2.97 1.10 -6.44
N ILE A 357 1.73 0.99 -6.90
CA ILE A 357 1.40 1.16 -8.32
C ILE A 357 1.72 2.57 -8.79
N LEU A 358 1.33 3.57 -8.01
CA LEU A 358 1.57 4.98 -8.32
C LEU A 358 3.08 5.30 -8.35
N SER A 359 3.81 4.89 -7.32
CA SER A 359 5.26 5.08 -7.24
C SER A 359 5.99 4.38 -8.39
N LEU A 360 5.54 3.18 -8.81
CA LEU A 360 6.07 2.48 -9.97
C LEU A 360 5.88 3.29 -11.27
N ILE A 361 4.70 3.87 -11.48
CA ILE A 361 4.41 4.71 -12.66
C ILE A 361 5.41 5.88 -12.73
N TYR A 362 5.58 6.61 -11.62
CA TYR A 362 6.49 7.75 -11.59
C TYR A 362 7.97 7.34 -11.64
N ALA A 363 8.33 6.18 -11.09
CA ALA A 363 9.67 5.61 -11.23
C ALA A 363 9.99 5.30 -12.69
N LEU A 364 9.08 4.63 -13.41
CA LEU A 364 9.23 4.32 -14.83
C LEU A 364 9.37 5.60 -15.67
N LYS A 365 8.51 6.60 -15.44
CA LYS A 365 8.59 7.92 -16.12
C LYS A 365 9.95 8.58 -15.90
N ARG A 366 10.41 8.66 -14.66
CA ARG A 366 11.69 9.28 -14.33
C ARG A 366 12.87 8.55 -14.98
N LEU A 367 12.81 7.22 -15.03
CA LEU A 367 13.86 6.38 -15.61
C LEU A 367 13.82 6.33 -17.15
N GLY A 368 12.75 6.85 -17.79
CA GLY A 368 12.52 6.68 -19.23
C GLY A 368 12.31 5.21 -19.62
N LYS A 369 11.71 4.43 -18.74
CA LYS A 369 11.45 3.00 -18.87
C LYS A 369 9.95 2.73 -19.03
N LYS A 370 9.56 1.51 -19.41
CA LYS A 370 8.18 1.24 -19.82
C LYS A 370 7.47 0.15 -19.01
N LYS A 371 8.12 -0.97 -18.75
CA LYS A 371 7.49 -2.16 -18.17
C LYS A 371 7.75 -2.24 -16.67
N GLY A 372 6.71 -2.37 -15.87
CA GLY A 372 6.84 -2.47 -14.42
C GLY A 372 5.90 -3.48 -13.78
N VAL A 373 6.29 -4.02 -12.65
CA VAL A 373 5.47 -4.92 -11.84
C VAL A 373 5.44 -4.41 -10.40
N ALA A 374 4.22 -4.25 -9.86
CA ALA A 374 3.97 -3.99 -8.45
C ALA A 374 3.39 -5.23 -7.79
N VAL A 375 3.91 -5.62 -6.63
CA VAL A 375 3.49 -6.81 -5.88
C VAL A 375 3.57 -6.58 -4.38
N LEU A 376 2.66 -7.19 -3.64
CA LEU A 376 2.71 -7.20 -2.17
C LEU A 376 2.23 -8.52 -1.58
N CYS A 377 2.83 -8.88 -0.43
CA CYS A 377 2.33 -9.95 0.42
C CYS A 377 1.12 -9.48 1.22
N ILE A 378 0.34 -10.43 1.67
CA ILE A 378 -0.90 -10.20 2.43
C ILE A 378 -0.95 -11.19 3.59
N GLY A 379 -1.22 -10.73 4.79
CA GLY A 379 -1.51 -11.60 5.94
C GLY A 379 -2.58 -12.63 5.58
N GLY A 380 -2.52 -13.82 6.17
CA GLY A 380 -3.39 -14.93 5.79
C GLY A 380 -2.88 -15.77 4.62
N GLY A 381 -1.64 -15.57 4.17
CA GLY A 381 -0.99 -16.43 3.15
C GLY A 381 -1.22 -15.98 1.72
N GLU A 382 -1.50 -14.72 1.46
CA GLU A 382 -1.85 -14.27 0.12
C GLU A 382 -0.85 -13.25 -0.48
N ALA A 383 -1.00 -12.99 -1.78
CA ALA A 383 -0.32 -11.92 -2.51
C ALA A 383 -1.16 -11.44 -3.70
N THR A 384 -0.96 -10.19 -4.10
CA THR A 384 -1.50 -9.63 -5.35
C THR A 384 -0.38 -8.95 -6.13
N ALA A 385 -0.47 -9.01 -7.48
CA ALA A 385 0.47 -8.32 -8.36
C ALA A 385 -0.24 -7.70 -9.57
N VAL A 386 0.34 -6.61 -10.06
CA VAL A 386 -0.10 -5.87 -11.26
C VAL A 386 1.10 -5.62 -12.15
N ALA A 387 1.00 -5.96 -13.43
CA ALA A 387 1.94 -5.57 -14.48
C ALA A 387 1.40 -4.35 -15.23
N ILE A 388 2.19 -3.31 -15.37
CA ILE A 388 1.83 -2.06 -16.06
C ILE A 388 2.83 -1.73 -17.15
N GLU A 389 2.36 -1.00 -18.15
CA GLU A 389 3.19 -0.40 -19.21
C GLU A 389 2.85 1.08 -19.37
N ILE A 390 3.87 1.98 -19.51
CA ILE A 390 3.71 3.41 -19.70
C ILE A 390 4.12 3.87 -21.09
#